data_ba4a3a154c335688ced6c48cb119cb4b
#
_entry.id   ba4a3a154c335688ced6c48cb119cb4b
#
_cell.length_a   1.000
_cell.length_b   1.000
_cell.length_c   1.000
_cell.angle_alpha   90.00
_cell.angle_beta   90.00
_cell.angle_gamma   90.00
#
_symmetry.space_group_name_H-M   'P 1'
#
loop_
_entity.id
_entity.type
_entity.pdbx_description
1 polymer ?
#
loop_
_entity_poly.entity_id
_entity_poly.type
_entity_poly.pdbx_seq_one_letter_code
_entity_poly.pdbx_strand_id
1 'polypeptide(L)'
;MRTYPNKFIAIISVLLIACFLISGCSSSQDNSGSKAGSKSKDSRVIQHEDGKTTVTGTPKRVVVLELSFLDAVYNLGITPVGIADDNKKDMIQKLVGSSIDYTSVGTRSEPNLEVISSLKPDLIIADAERHKNIYKQLKQIAPTVELKSREATYDETMDSFKTISKALNKEKEGKEKLADHTKVINDLKAELPKDENRSIVLGVARADSFQLHTSSSYDGEIFSMLGFTHAVKSDNAYQEVSLEQLSKIDPDILFISANEGKTIVDEWKKNPLWKNLKAVKNGQIYDADRDIWTRFRGIKSSETSAKDVLKKVYNK
;
A
#
# COMPACT_ATOMS: atom_id res chain seq x y z
N MET A 1 -63.58 25.96 0.11
CA MET A 1 -64.32 26.95 0.95
C MET A 1 -63.35 27.57 1.94
N ARG A 2 -63.23 28.89 1.78
CA ARG A 2 -63.00 29.93 2.79
C ARG A 2 -61.68 29.84 3.56
N THR A 3 -60.73 30.66 3.34
CA THR A 3 -60.55 32.12 3.28
C THR A 3 -59.74 32.61 4.47
N TYR A 4 -58.67 33.29 4.14
CA TYR A 4 -57.86 34.26 4.91
C TYR A 4 -58.77 35.32 5.63
N PRO A 5 -58.27 36.18 6.51
CA PRO A 5 -57.12 37.05 6.28
C PRO A 5 -56.33 37.55 7.53
N ASN A 6 -55.08 38.02 7.33
CA ASN A 6 -54.57 39.40 7.51
C ASN A 6 -54.84 40.12 8.85
N LYS A 7 -53.92 40.80 9.44
CA LYS A 7 -53.16 41.99 9.09
C LYS A 7 -52.41 42.58 10.32
N PHE A 8 -51.25 43.16 10.07
CA PHE A 8 -50.74 44.52 10.43
C PHE A 8 -50.46 44.83 11.92
N ILE A 9 -49.41 45.49 12.28
CA ILE A 9 -48.74 46.78 12.10
C ILE A 9 -47.72 46.88 13.24
N ALA A 10 -46.45 47.04 13.05
CA ALA A 10 -45.53 48.16 12.86
C ALA A 10 -45.54 49.25 13.97
N ILE A 11 -44.34 49.73 14.28
CA ILE A 11 -43.88 51.11 14.60
C ILE A 11 -42.91 51.12 15.80
N ILE A 12 -41.58 51.29 15.55
CA ILE A 12 -40.75 52.50 15.55
C ILE A 12 -40.55 53.19 16.92
N SER A 13 -39.30 53.34 17.33
CA SER A 13 -38.62 54.55 17.79
C SER A 13 -37.32 54.19 18.55
N VAL A 14 -36.16 54.41 18.15
CA VAL A 14 -35.31 55.59 17.89
C VAL A 14 -34.82 56.36 19.14
N LEU A 15 -33.51 56.51 19.19
CA LEU A 15 -32.64 57.50 19.90
C LEU A 15 -32.35 57.27 21.40
N LEU A 16 -31.16 57.48 21.93
CA LEU A 16 -30.06 58.44 21.78
C LEU A 16 -28.86 58.00 22.65
N ILE A 17 -27.67 58.00 22.08
CA ILE A 17 -26.41 58.65 22.40
C ILE A 17 -26.16 59.08 23.88
N ALA A 18 -25.03 58.64 24.45
CA ALA A 18 -24.03 59.57 24.99
C ALA A 18 -22.75 58.81 25.46
N CYS A 19 -21.63 59.30 25.03
CA CYS A 19 -20.25 58.99 25.47
C CYS A 19 -19.99 59.31 26.92
N PHE A 20 -19.13 58.56 27.58
CA PHE A 20 -18.17 59.12 28.52
C PHE A 20 -16.90 58.24 28.58
N LEU A 21 -15.80 58.84 28.20
CA LEU A 21 -14.44 58.41 28.45
C LEU A 21 -14.08 58.71 29.89
N ILE A 22 -13.53 57.76 30.64
CA ILE A 22 -12.59 58.10 31.73
C ILE A 22 -11.56 56.98 31.81
N SER A 23 -10.31 57.38 31.70
CA SER A 23 -9.09 56.65 31.98
C SER A 23 -8.94 56.30 33.46
N GLY A 24 -8.38 55.14 33.77
CA GLY A 24 -7.98 54.79 35.12
C GLY A 24 -7.09 53.56 35.11
N CYS A 25 -5.76 53.79 35.13
CA CYS A 25 -4.78 52.74 35.47
C CYS A 25 -4.89 52.42 36.98
N SER A 26 -4.97 51.14 37.32
CA SER A 26 -4.36 50.63 38.57
C SER A 26 -4.10 49.13 38.43
N SER A 27 -2.88 48.77 38.72
CA SER A 27 -2.34 47.43 38.84
C SER A 27 -2.97 46.64 39.97
N SER A 28 -3.38 45.40 39.71
CA SER A 28 -3.32 44.29 40.67
C SER A 28 -3.33 42.97 39.94
N GLN A 29 -2.34 42.19 40.20
CA GLN A 29 -2.02 40.86 39.77
C GLN A 29 -3.07 39.90 40.36
N ASP A 30 -3.79 39.15 39.54
CA ASP A 30 -4.33 37.86 39.94
C ASP A 30 -4.31 36.88 38.76
N ASN A 31 -3.58 35.83 39.04
CA ASN A 31 -3.18 34.77 38.16
C ASN A 31 -4.32 33.74 38.10
N SER A 32 -5.08 33.71 37.05
CA SER A 32 -5.99 32.59 36.72
C SER A 32 -5.80 32.22 35.29
N GLY A 33 -4.77 31.42 35.07
CA GLY A 33 -4.44 30.87 33.78
C GLY A 33 -5.51 29.92 33.25
N SER A 34 -6.42 30.40 32.39
CA SER A 34 -7.13 29.58 31.47
C SER A 34 -6.13 29.03 30.46
N LYS A 35 -5.70 27.79 30.63
CA LYS A 35 -5.01 27.02 29.60
C LYS A 35 -5.94 26.86 28.40
N ALA A 36 -5.98 27.86 27.54
CA ALA A 36 -6.41 27.65 26.17
C ALA A 36 -5.44 26.63 25.57
N GLY A 37 -5.93 25.44 25.30
CA GLY A 37 -5.15 24.35 24.71
C GLY A 37 -4.45 24.85 23.45
N SER A 38 -3.14 24.95 23.49
CA SER A 38 -2.31 25.10 22.32
C SER A 38 -2.66 23.96 21.37
N LYS A 39 -3.44 24.20 20.33
CA LYS A 39 -3.52 23.31 19.18
C LYS A 39 -2.10 23.22 18.67
N SER A 40 -1.45 22.10 18.86
CA SER A 40 -0.10 21.88 18.35
C SER A 40 -0.13 22.13 16.84
N LYS A 41 0.71 23.03 16.35
CA LYS A 41 0.84 23.38 14.93
C LYS A 41 1.24 22.22 14.02
N ASP A 42 1.38 21.02 14.57
CA ASP A 42 1.98 19.84 13.93
C ASP A 42 1.05 18.60 13.97
N SER A 43 -0.27 18.81 13.91
CA SER A 43 -1.22 17.71 13.78
C SER A 43 -1.83 17.69 12.38
N ARG A 44 -1.93 16.51 11.77
CA ARG A 44 -2.50 16.30 10.44
C ARG A 44 -3.55 15.19 10.44
N VAL A 45 -4.58 15.41 9.67
CA VAL A 45 -5.65 14.44 9.47
C VAL A 45 -5.30 13.59 8.25
N ILE A 46 -5.24 12.28 8.46
CA ILE A 46 -5.00 11.28 7.44
C ILE A 46 -6.33 10.64 7.09
N GLN A 47 -6.75 10.76 5.84
CA GLN A 47 -7.88 10.01 5.29
C GLN A 47 -7.40 8.60 4.95
N HIS A 48 -8.20 7.59 5.22
CA HIS A 48 -7.89 6.19 4.96
C HIS A 48 -9.19 5.39 4.79
N GLU A 49 -9.11 4.08 4.55
CA GLU A 49 -10.25 3.23 4.17
C GLU A 49 -11.42 3.26 5.19
N ASP A 50 -11.13 3.26 6.48
CA ASP A 50 -12.16 3.29 7.55
C ASP A 50 -12.32 4.68 8.19
N GLY A 51 -12.15 5.75 7.39
CA GLY A 51 -12.41 7.13 7.78
C GLY A 51 -11.17 7.99 7.92
N LYS A 52 -10.89 8.51 9.11
CA LYS A 52 -9.78 9.44 9.34
C LYS A 52 -9.11 9.25 10.69
N THR A 53 -7.80 9.43 10.71
CA THR A 53 -6.98 9.40 11.91
C THR A 53 -6.16 10.68 12.02
N THR A 54 -6.12 11.27 13.23
CA THR A 54 -5.25 12.42 13.51
C THR A 54 -3.91 11.92 14.01
N VAL A 55 -2.85 12.31 13.31
CA VAL A 55 -1.46 12.02 13.68
C VAL A 55 -0.78 13.32 14.12
N THR A 56 -0.14 13.32 15.26
CA THR A 56 0.54 14.49 15.84
C THR A 56 2.06 14.29 15.84
N GLY A 57 2.78 15.32 15.46
CA GLY A 57 4.25 15.28 15.38
C GLY A 57 4.75 14.33 14.29
N THR A 58 6.01 14.01 14.29
CA THR A 58 6.60 13.01 13.37
C THR A 58 6.71 11.68 14.08
N PRO A 59 5.95 10.65 13.67
CA PRO A 59 6.00 9.33 14.26
C PRO A 59 7.41 8.74 14.23
N LYS A 60 7.83 8.15 15.35
CA LYS A 60 9.16 7.52 15.52
C LYS A 60 9.06 6.04 15.88
N ARG A 61 7.93 5.62 16.44
CA ARG A 61 7.66 4.25 16.89
C ARG A 61 6.53 3.65 16.07
N VAL A 62 6.86 3.35 14.82
CA VAL A 62 5.88 2.86 13.85
C VAL A 62 5.78 1.34 13.92
N VAL A 63 4.56 0.82 13.98
CA VAL A 63 4.28 -0.61 13.78
C VAL A 63 3.62 -0.78 12.42
N VAL A 64 4.12 -1.72 11.64
CA VAL A 64 3.56 -2.06 10.32
C VAL A 64 3.03 -3.50 10.30
N LEU A 65 1.81 -3.67 9.81
CA LEU A 65 1.12 -4.95 9.80
C LEU A 65 1.03 -5.59 8.41
N GLU A 66 1.67 -4.97 7.40
CA GLU A 66 1.78 -5.50 6.04
C GLU A 66 3.14 -5.19 5.41
N LEU A 67 3.59 -6.06 4.51
CA LEU A 67 4.90 -5.98 3.88
C LEU A 67 5.00 -4.82 2.88
N SER A 68 3.91 -4.46 2.21
CA SER A 68 3.82 -3.27 1.36
C SER A 68 4.01 -1.97 2.15
N PHE A 69 3.51 -1.93 3.38
CA PHE A 69 3.67 -0.78 4.27
C PHE A 69 5.08 -0.73 4.87
N LEU A 70 5.72 -1.89 5.07
CA LEU A 70 7.14 -1.96 5.42
C LEU A 70 7.99 -1.34 4.31
N ASP A 71 7.75 -1.72 3.05
CA ASP A 71 8.46 -1.12 1.91
C ASP A 71 8.33 0.41 1.92
N ALA A 72 7.10 0.92 2.13
CA ALA A 72 6.85 2.35 2.16
C ALA A 72 7.57 3.06 3.32
N VAL A 73 7.44 2.56 4.55
CA VAL A 73 8.04 3.17 5.74
C VAL A 73 9.56 3.15 5.67
N TYR A 74 10.13 2.03 5.20
CA TYR A 74 11.58 1.87 5.07
C TYR A 74 12.16 2.77 3.97
N ASN A 75 11.50 2.90 2.81
CA ASN A 75 11.89 3.83 1.74
C ASN A 75 11.85 5.30 2.19
N LEU A 76 11.04 5.62 3.20
CA LEU A 76 10.99 6.95 3.83
C LEU A 76 12.02 7.13 4.95
N GLY A 77 12.95 6.17 5.13
CA GLY A 77 14.06 6.25 6.07
C GLY A 77 13.65 5.99 7.53
N ILE A 78 12.58 5.25 7.76
CA ILE A 78 12.15 4.85 9.10
C ILE A 78 12.24 3.33 9.24
N THR A 79 12.90 2.85 10.28
CA THR A 79 12.84 1.45 10.68
C THR A 79 11.68 1.27 11.65
N PRO A 80 10.67 0.45 11.32
CA PRO A 80 9.56 0.17 12.25
C PRO A 80 10.06 -0.51 13.53
N VAL A 81 9.45 -0.19 14.67
CA VAL A 81 9.74 -0.88 15.94
C VAL A 81 9.06 -2.26 16.03
N GLY A 82 8.02 -2.48 15.24
CA GLY A 82 7.29 -3.75 15.15
C GLY A 82 6.84 -4.05 13.74
N ILE A 83 6.98 -5.29 13.32
CA ILE A 83 6.62 -5.78 11.98
C ILE A 83 5.85 -7.10 12.11
N ALA A 84 4.70 -7.19 11.43
CA ALA A 84 4.05 -8.47 11.19
C ALA A 84 4.79 -9.21 10.06
N ASP A 85 5.77 -10.00 10.42
CA ASP A 85 6.77 -10.58 9.54
C ASP A 85 6.48 -12.04 9.13
N ASP A 86 5.29 -12.55 9.46
CA ASP A 86 4.91 -13.95 9.26
C ASP A 86 5.92 -14.95 9.94
N ASN A 87 6.62 -14.50 10.99
CA ASN A 87 7.71 -15.20 11.67
C ASN A 87 8.89 -15.59 10.74
N LYS A 88 9.17 -14.74 9.72
CA LYS A 88 10.19 -14.98 8.69
C LYS A 88 11.14 -13.78 8.57
N LYS A 89 12.13 -13.70 9.47
CA LYS A 89 13.11 -12.61 9.47
C LYS A 89 13.89 -12.48 8.16
N ASP A 90 14.21 -13.61 7.53
CA ASP A 90 14.94 -13.63 6.26
C ASP A 90 14.15 -12.94 5.14
N MET A 91 12.82 -13.08 5.15
CA MET A 91 11.94 -12.39 4.21
C MET A 91 12.02 -10.87 4.41
N ILE A 92 12.04 -10.38 5.65
CA ILE A 92 12.21 -8.94 5.93
C ILE A 92 13.57 -8.47 5.46
N GLN A 93 14.64 -9.19 5.78
CA GLN A 93 15.99 -8.85 5.32
C GLN A 93 16.07 -8.80 3.78
N LYS A 94 15.41 -9.71 3.10
CA LYS A 94 15.32 -9.73 1.63
C LYS A 94 14.62 -8.47 1.09
N LEU A 95 13.51 -8.06 1.71
CA LEU A 95 12.78 -6.86 1.31
C LEU A 95 13.61 -5.58 1.51
N VAL A 96 14.17 -5.38 2.69
CA VAL A 96 14.90 -4.14 3.01
C VAL A 96 16.36 -4.15 2.53
N GLY A 97 16.91 -5.32 2.22
CA GLY A 97 18.28 -5.48 1.70
C GLY A 97 19.37 -5.49 2.78
N SER A 98 19.00 -5.49 4.07
CA SER A 98 19.90 -5.52 5.21
C SER A 98 19.21 -6.11 6.43
N SER A 99 19.97 -6.48 7.46
CA SER A 99 19.38 -6.78 8.77
C SER A 99 18.94 -5.48 9.43
N ILE A 100 17.73 -5.47 9.98
CA ILE A 100 17.19 -4.37 10.77
C ILE A 100 16.76 -4.87 12.14
N ASP A 101 16.81 -3.98 13.13
CA ASP A 101 16.34 -4.27 14.48
C ASP A 101 14.85 -3.92 14.61
N TYR A 102 14.04 -4.90 14.93
CA TYR A 102 12.60 -4.77 15.15
C TYR A 102 12.09 -5.93 16.00
N THR A 103 10.90 -5.78 16.55
CA THR A 103 10.18 -6.86 17.21
C THR A 103 9.16 -7.46 16.25
N SER A 104 9.20 -8.79 16.08
CA SER A 104 8.10 -9.50 15.39
C SER A 104 6.81 -9.33 16.19
N VAL A 105 5.76 -8.86 15.55
CA VAL A 105 4.42 -8.78 16.14
C VAL A 105 3.51 -9.93 15.65
N GLY A 106 4.10 -11.00 15.13
CA GLY A 106 3.40 -12.19 14.66
C GLY A 106 3.13 -12.18 13.15
N THR A 107 2.06 -12.86 12.76
CA THR A 107 1.71 -12.93 11.33
C THR A 107 0.84 -11.76 10.89
N ARG A 108 0.85 -11.47 9.59
CA ARG A 108 -0.04 -10.45 9.00
C ARG A 108 -1.52 -10.78 9.17
N SER A 109 -1.88 -12.06 9.24
CA SER A 109 -3.27 -12.47 9.45
C SER A 109 -3.69 -12.42 10.92
N GLU A 110 -2.74 -12.64 11.84
CA GLU A 110 -2.97 -12.73 13.28
C GLU A 110 -1.85 -11.99 14.02
N PRO A 111 -1.84 -10.64 13.99
CA PRO A 111 -0.86 -9.87 14.75
C PRO A 111 -1.16 -9.93 16.25
N ASN A 112 -0.11 -9.99 17.06
CA ASN A 112 -0.21 -10.06 18.51
C ASN A 112 -0.38 -8.67 19.11
N LEU A 113 -1.60 -8.35 19.55
CA LEU A 113 -1.98 -7.04 20.10
C LEU A 113 -1.25 -6.71 21.41
N GLU A 114 -0.90 -7.69 22.23
CA GLU A 114 -0.16 -7.48 23.48
C GLU A 114 1.27 -7.04 23.19
N VAL A 115 1.93 -7.71 22.23
CA VAL A 115 3.26 -7.31 21.76
C VAL A 115 3.22 -5.93 21.16
N ILE A 116 2.24 -5.64 20.26
CA ILE A 116 2.06 -4.30 19.68
C ILE A 116 1.91 -3.24 20.77
N SER A 117 1.05 -3.48 21.77
CA SER A 117 0.83 -2.55 22.88
C SER A 117 2.10 -2.32 23.71
N SER A 118 2.88 -3.38 23.98
CA SER A 118 4.12 -3.30 24.74
C SER A 118 5.18 -2.42 24.07
N LEU A 119 5.15 -2.35 22.74
CA LEU A 119 6.04 -1.50 21.94
C LEU A 119 5.71 -0.01 22.05
N LYS A 120 4.57 0.37 22.63
CA LYS A 120 4.11 1.77 22.78
C LYS A 120 4.27 2.55 21.47
N PRO A 121 3.63 2.10 20.38
CA PRO A 121 3.73 2.79 19.09
C PRO A 121 3.08 4.16 19.15
N ASP A 122 3.55 5.07 18.31
CA ASP A 122 2.94 6.38 18.06
C ASP A 122 2.18 6.40 16.72
N LEU A 123 2.33 5.35 15.90
CA LEU A 123 1.55 5.10 14.69
C LEU A 123 1.49 3.59 14.40
N ILE A 124 0.32 3.11 14.04
CA ILE A 124 0.11 1.77 13.48
C ILE A 124 -0.39 1.91 12.05
N ILE A 125 0.18 1.12 11.12
CA ILE A 125 -0.27 1.06 9.73
C ILE A 125 -0.79 -0.36 9.48
N ALA A 126 -2.07 -0.46 9.19
CA ALA A 126 -2.83 -1.71 9.11
C ALA A 126 -3.49 -1.89 7.72
N ASP A 127 -3.76 -3.13 7.35
CA ASP A 127 -4.52 -3.46 6.14
C ASP A 127 -6.01 -3.44 6.42
N ALA A 128 -6.76 -2.75 5.57
CA ALA A 128 -8.20 -2.52 5.75
C ALA A 128 -9.05 -3.80 5.67
N GLU A 129 -8.57 -4.82 4.96
CA GLU A 129 -9.29 -6.10 4.85
C GLU A 129 -8.89 -7.07 5.97
N ARG A 130 -7.59 -7.31 6.16
CA ARG A 130 -7.08 -8.29 7.13
C ARG A 130 -7.36 -7.88 8.57
N HIS A 131 -7.24 -6.59 8.87
CA HIS A 131 -7.27 -6.09 10.24
C HIS A 131 -8.61 -5.46 10.63
N LYS A 132 -9.60 -5.50 9.73
CA LYS A 132 -10.94 -4.93 9.96
C LYS A 132 -11.55 -5.35 11.32
N ASN A 133 -11.41 -6.63 11.68
CA ASN A 133 -12.01 -7.16 12.91
C ASN A 133 -11.29 -6.71 14.19
N ILE A 134 -10.03 -6.30 14.10
CA ILE A 134 -9.20 -5.85 15.22
C ILE A 134 -8.92 -4.34 15.20
N TYR A 135 -9.44 -3.61 14.21
CA TYR A 135 -9.18 -2.19 14.05
C TYR A 135 -9.52 -1.36 15.29
N LYS A 136 -10.64 -1.67 15.94
CA LYS A 136 -11.03 -0.99 17.17
C LYS A 136 -10.01 -1.17 18.29
N GLN A 137 -9.44 -2.37 18.42
CA GLN A 137 -8.40 -2.64 19.40
C GLN A 137 -7.08 -1.95 19.04
N LEU A 138 -6.70 -1.94 17.77
CA LEU A 138 -5.51 -1.21 17.31
C LEU A 138 -5.60 0.30 17.64
N LYS A 139 -6.77 0.92 17.41
CA LYS A 139 -7.02 2.34 17.76
C LYS A 139 -6.96 2.63 19.26
N GLN A 140 -7.19 1.65 20.12
CA GLN A 140 -7.01 1.80 21.58
C GLN A 140 -5.54 1.82 21.98
N ILE A 141 -4.67 1.24 21.15
CA ILE A 141 -3.22 1.20 21.38
C ILE A 141 -2.56 2.48 20.88
N ALA A 142 -2.82 2.88 19.64
CA ALA A 142 -2.23 4.08 19.02
C ALA A 142 -3.07 4.59 17.83
N PRO A 143 -2.82 5.82 17.34
CA PRO A 143 -3.33 6.27 16.05
C PRO A 143 -3.06 5.22 14.98
N THR A 144 -4.13 4.77 14.31
CA THR A 144 -4.08 3.68 13.31
C THR A 144 -4.59 4.17 11.97
N VAL A 145 -3.80 3.97 10.92
CA VAL A 145 -4.14 4.25 9.53
C VAL A 145 -4.37 2.93 8.81
N GLU A 146 -5.55 2.73 8.26
CA GLU A 146 -5.91 1.54 7.48
C GLU A 146 -5.84 1.83 5.99
N LEU A 147 -5.08 1.03 5.27
CA LEU A 147 -4.86 1.16 3.84
C LEU A 147 -5.06 -0.18 3.15
N LYS A 148 -5.38 -0.14 1.88
CA LYS A 148 -5.50 -1.34 1.06
C LYS A 148 -4.12 -1.88 0.72
N SER A 149 -3.88 -3.15 1.01
CA SER A 149 -2.67 -3.87 0.61
C SER A 149 -3.03 -5.15 -0.16
N ARG A 150 -3.88 -6.00 0.41
CA ARG A 150 -4.33 -7.18 -0.28
C ARG A 150 -5.13 -6.79 -1.53
N GLU A 151 -4.82 -7.43 -2.66
CA GLU A 151 -5.45 -7.14 -3.97
C GLU A 151 -5.33 -5.68 -4.43
N ALA A 152 -4.46 -4.89 -3.78
CA ALA A 152 -4.16 -3.55 -4.25
C ALA A 152 -3.50 -3.61 -5.63
N THR A 153 -3.92 -2.72 -6.51
CA THR A 153 -3.26 -2.45 -7.79
C THR A 153 -1.94 -1.72 -7.53
N TYR A 154 -1.15 -1.54 -8.57
CA TYR A 154 0.07 -0.72 -8.47
C TYR A 154 -0.26 0.72 -8.07
N ASP A 155 -1.26 1.34 -8.73
CA ASP A 155 -1.66 2.71 -8.44
C ASP A 155 -2.17 2.89 -7.00
N GLU A 156 -3.02 1.97 -6.51
CA GLU A 156 -3.50 1.96 -5.11
C GLU A 156 -2.33 1.78 -4.12
N THR A 157 -1.31 1.00 -4.49
CA THR A 157 -0.10 0.85 -3.66
C THR A 157 0.70 2.15 -3.60
N MET A 158 0.83 2.88 -4.73
CA MET A 158 1.50 4.19 -4.75
C MET A 158 0.69 5.26 -4.01
N ASP A 159 -0.63 5.19 -4.01
CA ASP A 159 -1.49 6.08 -3.21
C ASP A 159 -1.37 5.77 -1.71
N SER A 160 -1.25 4.49 -1.34
CA SER A 160 -0.91 4.09 0.03
C SER A 160 0.45 4.65 0.47
N PHE A 161 1.46 4.61 -0.40
CA PHE A 161 2.76 5.22 -0.15
C PHE A 161 2.67 6.74 0.11
N LYS A 162 1.88 7.48 -0.70
CA LYS A 162 1.63 8.92 -0.49
C LYS A 162 0.96 9.17 0.87
N THR A 163 -0.03 8.36 1.21
CA THR A 163 -0.76 8.46 2.49
C THR A 163 0.16 8.18 3.68
N ILE A 164 1.00 7.15 3.58
CA ILE A 164 2.02 6.83 4.58
C ILE A 164 3.03 7.97 4.72
N SER A 165 3.51 8.54 3.61
CA SER A 165 4.45 9.66 3.65
C SER A 165 3.86 10.88 4.36
N LYS A 166 2.57 11.16 4.14
CA LYS A 166 1.83 12.18 4.87
C LYS A 166 1.71 11.83 6.35
N ALA A 167 1.33 10.59 6.70
CA ALA A 167 1.22 10.14 8.08
C ALA A 167 2.54 10.29 8.84
N LEU A 168 3.66 10.05 8.18
CA LEU A 168 5.01 10.14 8.73
C LEU A 168 5.61 11.55 8.74
N ASN A 169 4.88 12.58 8.25
CA ASN A 169 5.42 13.94 8.07
C ASN A 169 6.61 14.00 7.10
N LYS A 170 6.55 13.22 6.04
CA LYS A 170 7.60 13.05 5.01
C LYS A 170 7.06 13.19 3.60
N GLU A 171 6.11 14.11 3.39
CA GLU A 171 5.46 14.29 2.08
C GLU A 171 6.46 14.74 0.99
N LYS A 172 7.45 15.55 1.38
CA LYS A 172 8.49 16.00 0.43
C LYS A 172 9.34 14.82 -0.03
N GLU A 173 9.89 14.08 0.92
CA GLU A 173 10.69 12.88 0.66
C GLU A 173 9.88 11.83 -0.10
N GLY A 174 8.58 11.69 0.23
CA GLY A 174 7.68 10.80 -0.47
C GLY A 174 7.50 11.17 -1.96
N LYS A 175 7.34 12.46 -2.27
CA LYS A 175 7.25 12.95 -3.65
C LYS A 175 8.54 12.72 -4.43
N GLU A 176 9.69 12.98 -3.81
CA GLU A 176 11.00 12.75 -4.40
C GLU A 176 11.19 11.25 -4.73
N LYS A 177 10.88 10.37 -3.77
CA LYS A 177 10.96 8.90 -3.98
C LYS A 177 10.06 8.40 -5.09
N LEU A 178 8.84 8.89 -5.21
CA LEU A 178 7.94 8.52 -6.31
C LEU A 178 8.42 9.04 -7.66
N ALA A 179 9.01 10.24 -7.71
CA ALA A 179 9.61 10.77 -8.93
C ALA A 179 10.81 9.93 -9.38
N ASP A 180 11.71 9.57 -8.45
CA ASP A 180 12.86 8.69 -8.71
C ASP A 180 12.39 7.32 -9.19
N HIS A 181 11.38 6.75 -8.52
CA HIS A 181 10.78 5.47 -8.91
C HIS A 181 10.21 5.52 -10.33
N THR A 182 9.41 6.55 -10.65
CA THR A 182 8.86 6.75 -11.99
C THR A 182 9.98 6.81 -13.04
N LYS A 183 11.07 7.52 -12.72
CA LYS A 183 12.23 7.58 -13.60
C LYS A 183 12.86 6.19 -13.81
N VAL A 184 13.06 5.42 -12.75
CA VAL A 184 13.62 4.05 -12.84
C VAL A 184 12.76 3.17 -13.74
N ILE A 185 11.43 3.17 -13.58
CA ILE A 185 10.54 2.37 -14.44
C ILE A 185 10.60 2.82 -15.89
N ASN A 186 10.63 4.13 -16.15
CA ASN A 186 10.74 4.66 -17.52
C ASN A 186 12.10 4.34 -18.16
N ASP A 187 13.19 4.42 -17.41
CA ASP A 187 14.52 4.03 -17.89
C ASP A 187 14.55 2.55 -18.26
N LEU A 188 14.01 1.67 -17.41
CA LEU A 188 13.90 0.23 -17.69
C LEU A 188 13.03 -0.04 -18.93
N LYS A 189 11.90 0.66 -19.07
CA LYS A 189 11.06 0.57 -20.26
C LYS A 189 11.82 0.98 -21.53
N ALA A 190 12.64 2.02 -21.45
CA ALA A 190 13.40 2.50 -22.60
C ALA A 190 14.49 1.51 -23.08
N GLU A 191 14.89 0.56 -22.24
CA GLU A 191 15.81 -0.53 -22.60
C GLU A 191 15.12 -1.64 -23.41
N LEU A 192 13.77 -1.72 -23.38
CA LEU A 192 13.02 -2.72 -24.11
C LEU A 192 12.95 -2.39 -25.63
N PRO A 193 12.82 -3.40 -26.50
CA PRO A 193 12.55 -3.17 -27.91
C PRO A 193 11.29 -2.30 -28.09
N LYS A 194 11.32 -1.33 -29.01
CA LYS A 194 10.22 -0.40 -29.25
C LYS A 194 8.96 -1.11 -29.79
N ASP A 195 9.13 -2.25 -30.39
CA ASP A 195 8.10 -3.12 -30.97
C ASP A 195 7.75 -4.30 -30.06
N GLU A 196 8.12 -4.24 -28.77
CA GLU A 196 7.72 -5.28 -27.81
C GLU A 196 6.21 -5.35 -27.68
N ASN A 197 5.65 -6.51 -28.03
CA ASN A 197 4.22 -6.76 -28.02
C ASN A 197 3.86 -8.18 -27.55
N ARG A 198 4.87 -8.95 -27.11
CA ARG A 198 4.65 -10.30 -26.61
C ARG A 198 3.72 -10.29 -25.41
N SER A 199 2.88 -11.32 -25.36
CA SER A 199 2.01 -11.54 -24.24
C SER A 199 2.78 -12.14 -23.06
N ILE A 200 2.58 -11.55 -21.86
CA ILE A 200 3.25 -11.95 -20.64
C ILE A 200 2.24 -12.21 -19.52
N VAL A 201 2.55 -13.17 -18.65
CA VAL A 201 1.76 -13.41 -17.44
C VAL A 201 2.63 -13.99 -16.32
N LEU A 202 2.26 -13.68 -15.08
CA LEU A 202 2.77 -14.31 -13.86
C LEU A 202 1.76 -15.36 -13.38
N GLY A 203 2.23 -16.58 -13.13
CA GLY A 203 1.47 -17.64 -12.49
C GLY A 203 2.05 -18.01 -11.12
N VAL A 204 1.18 -18.20 -10.15
CA VAL A 204 1.54 -18.71 -8.82
C VAL A 204 1.19 -20.20 -8.76
N ALA A 205 2.23 -21.03 -8.72
CA ALA A 205 2.07 -22.48 -8.63
C ALA A 205 2.01 -22.91 -7.15
N ARG A 206 0.99 -23.71 -6.83
CA ARG A 206 0.82 -24.40 -5.54
C ARG A 206 0.86 -25.90 -5.76
N ALA A 207 0.71 -26.68 -4.71
CA ALA A 207 0.70 -28.13 -4.79
C ALA A 207 -0.42 -28.66 -5.70
N ASP A 208 -1.58 -28.02 -5.68
CA ASP A 208 -2.84 -28.46 -6.32
C ASP A 208 -3.52 -27.41 -7.19
N SER A 209 -2.99 -26.21 -7.29
CA SER A 209 -3.60 -25.11 -8.01
C SER A 209 -2.58 -24.21 -8.71
N PHE A 210 -3.04 -23.51 -9.75
CA PHE A 210 -2.26 -22.53 -10.49
C PHE A 210 -3.08 -21.26 -10.68
N GLN A 211 -2.61 -20.15 -10.09
CA GLN A 211 -3.31 -18.88 -10.11
C GLN A 211 -2.54 -17.88 -10.96
N LEU A 212 -3.18 -17.39 -12.02
CA LEU A 212 -2.64 -16.29 -12.83
C LEU A 212 -2.92 -14.94 -12.18
N HIS A 213 -1.94 -14.06 -12.25
CA HIS A 213 -2.09 -12.63 -12.01
C HIS A 213 -2.59 -11.99 -13.31
N THR A 214 -3.68 -11.27 -13.29
CA THR A 214 -4.32 -10.67 -14.47
C THR A 214 -3.81 -9.26 -14.74
N SER A 215 -4.34 -8.61 -15.79
CA SER A 215 -4.03 -7.21 -16.11
C SER A 215 -4.36 -6.22 -14.97
N SER A 216 -5.30 -6.55 -14.09
CA SER A 216 -5.69 -5.72 -12.94
C SER A 216 -4.98 -6.11 -11.64
N SER A 217 -3.99 -6.98 -11.70
CA SER A 217 -3.10 -7.27 -10.56
C SER A 217 -1.96 -6.28 -10.50
N TYR A 218 -1.35 -6.16 -9.33
CA TYR A 218 -0.15 -5.35 -9.12
C TYR A 218 0.95 -5.64 -10.16
N ASP A 219 1.26 -6.93 -10.39
CA ASP A 219 2.30 -7.34 -11.35
C ASP A 219 1.84 -7.14 -12.80
N GLY A 220 0.53 -7.32 -13.07
CA GLY A 220 -0.04 -7.07 -14.39
C GLY A 220 0.09 -5.62 -14.83
N GLU A 221 -0.08 -4.69 -13.91
CA GLU A 221 0.14 -3.27 -14.18
C GLU A 221 1.61 -2.95 -14.41
N ILE A 222 2.55 -3.59 -13.68
CA ILE A 222 4.00 -3.45 -13.93
C ILE A 222 4.36 -3.93 -15.33
N PHE A 223 3.84 -5.08 -15.77
CA PHE A 223 4.06 -5.56 -17.14
C PHE A 223 3.53 -4.59 -18.19
N SER A 224 2.35 -4.02 -17.96
CA SER A 224 1.75 -3.03 -18.85
C SER A 224 2.56 -1.72 -18.91
N MET A 225 3.08 -1.25 -17.76
CA MET A 225 3.97 -0.09 -17.70
C MET A 225 5.25 -0.31 -18.49
N LEU A 226 5.82 -1.51 -18.45
CA LEU A 226 6.98 -1.88 -19.25
C LEU A 226 6.68 -1.97 -20.75
N GLY A 227 5.42 -2.10 -21.15
CA GLY A 227 5.01 -2.12 -22.56
C GLY A 227 4.61 -3.50 -23.10
N PHE A 228 4.57 -4.53 -22.24
CA PHE A 228 4.09 -5.85 -22.64
C PHE A 228 2.57 -5.89 -22.81
N THR A 229 2.11 -6.78 -23.67
CA THR A 229 0.68 -7.15 -23.72
C THR A 229 0.38 -8.16 -22.60
N HIS A 230 -0.61 -7.86 -21.75
CA HIS A 230 -0.99 -8.83 -20.73
C HIS A 230 -1.79 -9.99 -21.32
N ALA A 231 -1.38 -11.24 -21.03
CA ALA A 231 -2.01 -12.43 -21.60
C ALA A 231 -3.44 -12.68 -21.10
N VAL A 232 -3.79 -12.17 -19.91
CA VAL A 232 -5.12 -12.32 -19.31
C VAL A 232 -5.68 -10.95 -18.92
N LYS A 233 -6.68 -10.49 -19.64
CA LYS A 233 -7.41 -9.25 -19.33
C LYS A 233 -8.63 -9.59 -18.46
N SER A 234 -8.72 -9.02 -17.27
CA SER A 234 -9.80 -9.24 -16.31
C SER A 234 -9.85 -8.11 -15.31
N ASP A 235 -11.03 -7.80 -14.77
CA ASP A 235 -11.23 -6.87 -13.66
C ASP A 235 -10.87 -7.50 -12.30
N ASN A 236 -10.81 -8.84 -12.23
CA ASN A 236 -10.34 -9.55 -11.05
C ASN A 236 -8.82 -9.65 -11.09
N ALA A 237 -8.14 -9.28 -10.03
CA ALA A 237 -6.68 -9.32 -9.93
C ALA A 237 -6.08 -10.74 -10.12
N TYR A 238 -6.84 -11.77 -9.78
CA TYR A 238 -6.37 -13.16 -9.82
C TYR A 238 -7.40 -14.09 -10.45
N GLN A 239 -6.88 -15.10 -11.18
CA GLN A 239 -7.70 -16.13 -11.80
C GLN A 239 -7.04 -17.50 -11.66
N GLU A 240 -7.72 -18.44 -11.01
CA GLU A 240 -7.28 -19.83 -10.99
C GLU A 240 -7.58 -20.50 -12.33
N VAL A 241 -6.63 -21.28 -12.86
CA VAL A 241 -6.73 -21.90 -14.17
C VAL A 241 -6.23 -23.35 -14.14
N SER A 242 -6.88 -24.18 -14.97
CA SER A 242 -6.37 -25.52 -15.33
C SER A 242 -5.31 -25.42 -16.43
N LEU A 243 -4.61 -26.53 -16.70
CA LEU A 243 -3.66 -26.61 -17.81
C LEU A 243 -4.34 -26.37 -19.17
N GLU A 244 -5.57 -26.86 -19.36
CA GLU A 244 -6.36 -26.67 -20.57
C GLU A 244 -6.71 -25.19 -20.79
N GLN A 245 -7.03 -24.47 -19.71
CA GLN A 245 -7.27 -23.03 -19.76
C GLN A 245 -5.99 -22.28 -20.07
N LEU A 246 -4.88 -22.61 -19.39
CA LEU A 246 -3.57 -22.03 -19.68
C LEU A 246 -3.15 -22.27 -21.13
N SER A 247 -3.42 -23.46 -21.68
CA SER A 247 -3.09 -23.78 -23.07
C SER A 247 -3.93 -23.00 -24.09
N LYS A 248 -5.13 -22.54 -23.73
CA LYS A 248 -5.94 -21.62 -24.56
C LYS A 248 -5.47 -20.18 -24.48
N ILE A 249 -4.99 -19.75 -23.32
CA ILE A 249 -4.37 -18.43 -23.13
C ILE A 249 -3.07 -18.34 -23.90
N ASP A 250 -2.26 -19.38 -23.86
CA ASP A 250 -1.02 -19.61 -24.60
C ASP A 250 -0.08 -18.38 -24.63
N PRO A 251 0.41 -17.91 -23.45
CA PRO A 251 1.24 -16.73 -23.37
C PRO A 251 2.59 -16.92 -24.07
N ASP A 252 3.16 -15.82 -24.58
CA ASP A 252 4.51 -15.84 -25.18
C ASP A 252 5.59 -15.92 -24.09
N ILE A 253 5.34 -15.31 -22.92
CA ILE A 253 6.25 -15.30 -21.76
C ILE A 253 5.46 -15.68 -20.51
N LEU A 254 5.98 -16.66 -19.75
CA LEU A 254 5.37 -17.12 -18.51
C LEU A 254 6.38 -17.06 -17.37
N PHE A 255 6.13 -16.17 -16.40
CA PHE A 255 6.80 -16.21 -15.12
C PHE A 255 6.06 -17.13 -14.15
N ILE A 256 6.79 -17.95 -13.40
CA ILE A 256 6.22 -18.87 -12.43
C ILE A 256 6.80 -18.57 -11.06
N SER A 257 5.92 -18.25 -10.13
CA SER A 257 6.26 -18.09 -8.72
C SER A 257 5.75 -19.29 -7.94
N ALA A 258 6.61 -19.91 -7.15
CA ALA A 258 6.27 -21.10 -6.36
C ALA A 258 6.83 -21.00 -4.93
N ASN A 259 6.21 -21.71 -4.00
CA ASN A 259 6.86 -22.06 -2.73
C ASN A 259 7.82 -23.23 -2.95
N GLU A 260 8.66 -23.48 -1.98
CA GLU A 260 9.47 -24.70 -1.96
C GLU A 260 8.58 -25.97 -2.00
N GLY A 261 9.10 -27.02 -2.63
CA GLY A 261 8.41 -28.29 -2.77
C GLY A 261 7.74 -28.49 -4.14
N LYS A 262 7.05 -29.61 -4.28
CA LYS A 262 6.34 -29.96 -5.52
C LYS A 262 5.12 -29.04 -5.73
N THR A 263 4.92 -28.70 -7.00
CA THR A 263 3.77 -27.91 -7.45
C THR A 263 3.00 -28.67 -8.53
N ILE A 264 1.79 -28.20 -8.85
CA ILE A 264 0.99 -28.70 -9.95
C ILE A 264 1.74 -28.64 -11.30
N VAL A 265 2.66 -27.69 -11.46
CA VAL A 265 3.48 -27.53 -12.67
C VAL A 265 4.41 -28.72 -12.89
N ASP A 266 4.86 -29.41 -11.84
CA ASP A 266 5.69 -30.61 -11.98
C ASP A 266 4.93 -31.78 -12.61
N GLU A 267 3.63 -31.84 -12.40
CA GLU A 267 2.75 -32.78 -13.12
C GLU A 267 2.46 -32.28 -14.55
N TRP A 268 2.22 -31.00 -14.73
CA TRP A 268 1.95 -30.40 -16.03
C TRP A 268 3.10 -30.56 -17.02
N LYS A 269 4.35 -30.50 -16.57
CA LYS A 269 5.55 -30.73 -17.39
C LYS A 269 5.56 -32.06 -18.13
N LYS A 270 4.83 -33.06 -17.63
CA LYS A 270 4.70 -34.39 -18.25
C LYS A 270 3.63 -34.40 -19.36
N ASN A 271 2.72 -33.44 -19.34
CA ASN A 271 1.55 -33.35 -20.22
C ASN A 271 1.92 -32.73 -21.59
N PRO A 272 1.43 -33.31 -22.73
CA PRO A 272 1.61 -32.71 -24.07
C PRO A 272 1.09 -31.27 -24.19
N LEU A 273 0.01 -30.88 -23.47
CA LEU A 273 -0.50 -29.51 -23.50
C LEU A 273 0.56 -28.51 -22.99
N TRP A 274 1.25 -28.84 -21.89
CA TRP A 274 2.34 -28.03 -21.39
C TRP A 274 3.47 -27.86 -22.41
N LYS A 275 3.91 -28.98 -23.01
CA LYS A 275 4.99 -28.97 -24.00
C LYS A 275 4.65 -28.17 -25.26
N ASN A 276 3.35 -27.99 -25.53
CA ASN A 276 2.85 -27.23 -26.68
C ASN A 276 2.68 -25.73 -26.43
N LEU A 277 2.74 -25.25 -25.20
CA LEU A 277 2.70 -23.80 -24.90
C LEU A 277 3.80 -23.06 -25.65
N LYS A 278 3.47 -21.88 -26.19
CA LYS A 278 4.46 -21.00 -26.87
C LYS A 278 5.62 -20.69 -25.97
N ALA A 279 5.36 -20.28 -24.73
CA ALA A 279 6.39 -19.97 -23.74
C ALA A 279 7.32 -21.17 -23.51
N VAL A 280 6.82 -22.40 -23.47
CA VAL A 280 7.65 -23.61 -23.32
C VAL A 280 8.49 -23.89 -24.56
N LYS A 281 7.88 -23.86 -25.75
CA LYS A 281 8.56 -24.12 -27.04
C LYS A 281 9.69 -23.12 -27.30
N ASN A 282 9.49 -21.86 -26.89
CA ASN A 282 10.44 -20.77 -27.13
C ASN A 282 11.40 -20.55 -25.97
N GLY A 283 11.38 -21.40 -24.93
CA GLY A 283 12.25 -21.25 -23.74
C GLY A 283 11.96 -19.98 -22.93
N GLN A 284 10.73 -19.46 -22.98
CA GLN A 284 10.32 -18.23 -22.29
C GLN A 284 9.57 -18.52 -20.99
N ILE A 285 10.04 -19.52 -20.23
CA ILE A 285 9.57 -19.84 -18.90
C ILE A 285 10.61 -19.36 -17.90
N TYR A 286 10.22 -18.55 -16.96
CA TYR A 286 11.12 -17.96 -15.99
C TYR A 286 10.59 -18.13 -14.55
N ASP A 287 11.49 -18.42 -13.61
CA ASP A 287 11.14 -18.41 -12.19
C ASP A 287 11.00 -16.97 -11.69
N ALA A 288 9.97 -16.73 -10.92
CA ALA A 288 9.75 -15.47 -10.21
C ALA A 288 9.92 -15.70 -8.70
N ASP A 289 10.76 -14.87 -8.07
CA ASP A 289 10.93 -14.95 -6.63
C ASP A 289 9.61 -14.72 -5.89
N ARG A 290 9.21 -15.70 -5.07
CA ARG A 290 7.90 -15.70 -4.42
C ARG A 290 7.65 -14.49 -3.53
N ASP A 291 8.67 -14.07 -2.81
CA ASP A 291 8.52 -12.96 -1.86
C ASP A 291 8.47 -11.63 -2.61
N ILE A 292 9.42 -11.39 -3.52
CA ILE A 292 9.53 -10.14 -4.25
C ILE A 292 8.33 -9.92 -5.17
N TRP A 293 7.92 -10.95 -5.92
CA TRP A 293 6.91 -10.81 -6.95
C TRP A 293 5.47 -10.90 -6.43
N THR A 294 5.22 -11.61 -5.33
CA THR A 294 3.82 -11.88 -4.94
C THR A 294 3.47 -11.51 -3.49
N ARG A 295 4.47 -11.27 -2.64
CA ARG A 295 4.24 -10.90 -1.23
C ARG A 295 4.55 -9.46 -0.95
N PHE A 296 5.61 -8.94 -1.56
CA PHE A 296 5.98 -7.54 -1.45
C PHE A 296 5.24 -6.73 -2.51
N ARG A 297 4.82 -5.55 -2.14
CA ARG A 297 4.28 -4.54 -3.04
C ARG A 297 4.84 -3.20 -2.60
N GLY A 298 5.26 -2.38 -3.54
CA GLY A 298 5.84 -1.09 -3.23
C GLY A 298 6.92 -0.70 -4.24
N ILE A 299 7.68 0.33 -3.92
CA ILE A 299 8.70 0.89 -4.78
C ILE A 299 9.79 -0.14 -5.08
N LYS A 300 10.36 -0.74 -4.02
CA LYS A 300 11.50 -1.64 -4.18
C LYS A 300 11.12 -2.93 -4.90
N SER A 301 9.96 -3.51 -4.58
CA SER A 301 9.54 -4.76 -5.22
C SER A 301 9.24 -4.55 -6.70
N SER A 302 8.52 -3.48 -7.08
CA SER A 302 8.23 -3.19 -8.49
C SER A 302 9.48 -2.93 -9.32
N GLU A 303 10.43 -2.16 -8.80
CA GLU A 303 11.71 -1.95 -9.48
C GLU A 303 12.52 -3.24 -9.63
N THR A 304 12.50 -4.10 -8.60
CA THR A 304 13.20 -5.38 -8.64
C THR A 304 12.55 -6.34 -9.64
N SER A 305 11.21 -6.43 -9.64
CA SER A 305 10.48 -7.24 -10.62
C SER A 305 10.68 -6.75 -12.04
N ALA A 306 10.65 -5.43 -12.27
CA ALA A 306 10.91 -4.84 -13.57
C ALA A 306 12.35 -5.14 -14.08
N LYS A 307 13.37 -4.98 -13.22
CA LYS A 307 14.76 -5.36 -13.53
C LYS A 307 14.89 -6.85 -13.82
N ASP A 308 14.17 -7.69 -13.07
CA ASP A 308 14.18 -9.14 -13.24
C ASP A 308 13.60 -9.56 -14.60
N VAL A 309 12.56 -8.86 -15.09
CA VAL A 309 12.03 -9.04 -16.44
C VAL A 309 13.11 -8.75 -17.49
N LEU A 310 13.77 -7.60 -17.42
CA LEU A 310 14.82 -7.25 -18.38
C LEU A 310 15.94 -8.27 -18.37
N LYS A 311 16.43 -8.61 -17.19
CA LYS A 311 17.53 -9.58 -17.01
C LYS A 311 17.17 -10.96 -17.58
N LYS A 312 15.99 -11.48 -17.29
CA LYS A 312 15.61 -12.84 -17.66
C LYS A 312 15.16 -12.96 -19.11
N VAL A 313 14.39 -11.99 -19.60
CA VAL A 313 13.81 -12.03 -20.94
C VAL A 313 14.80 -11.54 -21.99
N TYR A 314 15.70 -10.59 -21.65
CA TYR A 314 16.60 -9.94 -22.62
C TYR A 314 18.09 -10.09 -22.30
N ASN A 315 18.46 -10.76 -21.20
CA ASN A 315 19.86 -10.87 -20.72
C ASN A 315 20.55 -9.49 -20.52
N LYS A 316 19.79 -8.48 -20.03
CA LYS A 316 20.25 -7.10 -19.81
C LYS A 316 20.38 -6.77 -18.32
#